data_3bca3b9a5a3498103a1d3bf229d80618
#
_entry.id   3bca3b9a5a3498103a1d3bf229d80618
#
_cell.length_a   1.000
_cell.length_b   1.000
_cell.length_c   1.000
_cell.angle_alpha   90.00
_cell.angle_beta   90.00
_cell.angle_gamma   90.00
#
_symmetry.space_group_name_H-M   'P 1'
#
loop_
_entity.id
_entity.type
_entity.pdbx_description
1 polymer ?
#
loop_
_entity_poly.entity_id
_entity_poly.type
_entity_poly.pdbx_seq_one_letter_code
_entity_poly.pdbx_strand_id
1 'polypeptide(L)'
;MILLTAFVVLAGVLVSWTMETMNKEFFFLLMLLSAGAYGFFISLDLFTLFFFLEVAVIPKFLLIGIWGSGKKEYSAMKLALMLMAGSALVMVGLLGLYFNTQTKGGAHSFDITAIAQMHIALPVQQLFFPFAFIGFGIFGALFPFHTWVPDGHSSAPTAASMFLAGISMKLGGYGCLRVATWLMPDAAHSYSWIIILLATIAIIYGAFATMMQTDLKYINAYSSVSHCGFVLLGIGMLTQTAITGAVMQMVSHGLMTALFFAAIGMIYSRTHTRMLSQLGGLLKVMPFISTVFVLAGLCSLGLPGLSGFVAEMTVFMGSWQNPDKWYRLATILACASIVVTAVYILRAVGKTVMGPVEDEHFHALNDASWNEKLACIILLAGIIAIGTMPFWLHNLITPGAELIMKNINTITAQQ
;
A
#
# COMPACT_ATOMS: atom_id res chain seq x y z
N MET A 1 -10.97 -3.89 0.62
CA MET A 1 -10.09 -3.42 1.69
C MET A 1 -10.39 -4.12 3.02
N ILE A 2 -11.62 -4.26 3.45
CA ILE A 2 -12.00 -4.93 4.71
C ILE A 2 -11.48 -6.38 4.77
N LEU A 3 -11.73 -7.19 3.75
CA LEU A 3 -11.22 -8.57 3.68
C LEU A 3 -9.70 -8.63 3.67
N LEU A 4 -9.04 -7.73 2.94
CA LEU A 4 -7.58 -7.61 2.96
C LEU A 4 -7.06 -7.36 4.36
N THR A 5 -7.69 -6.43 5.11
CA THR A 5 -7.32 -6.14 6.50
C THR A 5 -7.45 -7.39 7.38
N ALA A 6 -8.54 -8.17 7.23
CA ALA A 6 -8.75 -9.40 7.99
C ALA A 6 -7.61 -10.41 7.74
N PHE A 7 -7.25 -10.67 6.49
CA PHE A 7 -6.18 -11.62 6.15
C PHE A 7 -4.81 -11.16 6.67
N VAL A 8 -4.48 -9.88 6.51
CA VAL A 8 -3.18 -9.34 6.95
C VAL A 8 -3.07 -9.33 8.48
N VAL A 9 -4.13 -8.95 9.19
CA VAL A 9 -4.16 -8.95 10.66
C VAL A 9 -4.03 -10.36 11.20
N LEU A 10 -4.82 -11.31 10.67
CA LEU A 10 -4.74 -12.72 11.07
C LEU A 10 -3.33 -13.28 10.87
N ALA A 11 -2.75 -13.04 9.69
CA ALA A 11 -1.37 -13.45 9.40
C ALA A 11 -0.36 -12.78 10.33
N GLY A 12 -0.53 -11.48 10.63
CA GLY A 12 0.33 -10.74 11.57
C GLY A 12 0.30 -11.30 12.99
N VAL A 13 -0.90 -11.66 13.48
CA VAL A 13 -1.07 -12.33 14.78
C VAL A 13 -0.36 -13.69 14.80
N LEU A 14 -0.57 -14.50 13.75
CA LEU A 14 0.04 -15.83 13.66
C LEU A 14 1.58 -15.77 13.58
N VAL A 15 2.14 -14.83 12.82
CA VAL A 15 3.61 -14.65 12.72
C VAL A 15 4.21 -14.14 14.04
N SER A 16 3.46 -13.37 14.82
CA SER A 16 3.91 -12.83 16.11
C SER A 16 3.47 -13.67 17.31
N TRP A 17 3.01 -14.91 17.09
CA TRP A 17 2.47 -15.77 18.13
C TRP A 17 3.44 -16.01 19.30
N THR A 18 4.72 -16.05 19.03
CA THR A 18 5.80 -16.29 19.99
C THR A 18 6.38 -15.01 20.60
N MET A 19 5.68 -13.86 20.47
CA MET A 19 6.11 -12.60 21.07
C MET A 19 6.05 -12.69 22.62
N GLU A 20 7.21 -12.56 23.27
CA GLU A 20 7.33 -12.68 24.73
C GLU A 20 7.31 -11.32 25.42
N THR A 21 7.93 -10.30 24.83
CA THR A 21 8.11 -9.00 25.46
C THR A 21 6.84 -8.15 25.38
N MET A 22 6.21 -7.86 26.54
CA MET A 22 5.01 -7.01 26.64
C MET A 22 3.93 -7.45 25.61
N ASN A 23 3.64 -8.74 25.58
CA ASN A 23 2.80 -9.34 24.55
C ASN A 23 1.36 -8.79 24.55
N LYS A 24 0.78 -8.52 25.72
CA LYS A 24 -0.59 -7.98 25.86
C LYS A 24 -0.70 -6.62 25.20
N GLU A 25 0.22 -5.73 25.49
CA GLU A 25 0.29 -4.37 24.97
C GLU A 25 0.55 -4.39 23.46
N PHE A 26 1.42 -5.30 22.99
CA PHE A 26 1.69 -5.49 21.56
C PHE A 26 0.42 -5.87 20.79
N PHE A 27 -0.28 -6.91 21.21
CA PHE A 27 -1.50 -7.35 20.54
C PHE A 27 -2.65 -6.35 20.72
N PHE A 28 -2.75 -5.68 21.88
CA PHE A 28 -3.73 -4.60 22.05
C PHE A 28 -3.52 -3.48 21.01
N LEU A 29 -2.28 -3.01 20.85
CA LEU A 29 -1.97 -1.96 19.88
C LEU A 29 -2.18 -2.45 18.44
N LEU A 30 -1.85 -3.71 18.14
CA LEU A 30 -2.11 -4.30 16.82
C LEU A 30 -3.61 -4.37 16.51
N MET A 31 -4.44 -4.73 17.50
CA MET A 31 -5.90 -4.75 17.36
C MET A 31 -6.48 -3.33 17.25
N LEU A 32 -5.97 -2.37 18.03
CA LEU A 32 -6.38 -0.96 17.93
C LEU A 32 -6.04 -0.38 16.56
N LEU A 33 -4.85 -0.69 16.04
CA LEU A 33 -4.44 -0.33 14.68
C LEU A 33 -5.39 -0.92 13.62
N SER A 34 -5.79 -2.17 13.81
CA SER A 34 -6.74 -2.86 12.94
C SER A 34 -8.13 -2.23 13.00
N ALA A 35 -8.61 -1.89 14.20
CA ALA A 35 -9.88 -1.21 14.39
C ALA A 35 -9.91 0.15 13.68
N GLY A 36 -8.81 0.92 13.75
CA GLY A 36 -8.65 2.16 13.00
C GLY A 36 -8.77 1.95 11.49
N ALA A 37 -8.12 0.92 10.93
CA ALA A 37 -8.21 0.62 9.51
C ALA A 37 -9.62 0.14 9.10
N TYR A 38 -10.26 -0.74 9.88
CA TYR A 38 -11.64 -1.17 9.63
C TYR A 38 -12.60 0.02 9.66
N GLY A 39 -12.52 0.84 10.72
CA GLY A 39 -13.37 2.02 10.85
C GLY A 39 -13.22 2.97 9.67
N PHE A 40 -11.98 3.21 9.20
CA PHE A 40 -11.71 4.03 8.03
C PHE A 40 -12.38 3.48 6.75
N PHE A 41 -12.22 2.18 6.46
CA PHE A 41 -12.77 1.60 5.23
C PHE A 41 -14.30 1.42 5.24
N ILE A 42 -14.92 1.29 6.41
CA ILE A 42 -16.38 1.13 6.56
C ILE A 42 -17.08 2.49 6.57
N SER A 43 -16.41 3.57 6.94
CA SER A 43 -17.01 4.88 7.13
C SER A 43 -17.65 5.42 5.85
N LEU A 44 -18.87 5.87 5.96
CA LEU A 44 -19.64 6.63 4.95
C LEU A 44 -19.74 8.12 5.32
N ASP A 45 -19.13 8.52 6.40
CA ASP A 45 -19.08 9.87 6.94
C ASP A 45 -17.63 10.36 6.99
N LEU A 46 -17.37 11.56 6.48
CA LEU A 46 -16.01 12.13 6.36
C LEU A 46 -15.35 12.37 7.73
N PHE A 47 -16.12 12.77 8.74
CA PHE A 47 -15.59 13.00 10.08
C PHE A 47 -15.21 11.68 10.73
N THR A 48 -16.08 10.68 10.65
CA THR A 48 -15.82 9.33 11.16
C THR A 48 -14.63 8.69 10.44
N LEU A 49 -14.54 8.86 9.13
CA LEU A 49 -13.40 8.41 8.33
C LEU A 49 -12.09 9.03 8.83
N PHE A 50 -12.08 10.34 9.04
CA PHE A 50 -10.92 11.06 9.57
C PHE A 50 -10.57 10.62 10.99
N PHE A 51 -11.56 10.46 11.86
CA PHE A 51 -11.35 9.97 13.24
C PHE A 51 -10.62 8.61 13.25
N PHE A 52 -11.07 7.66 12.45
CA PHE A 52 -10.43 6.35 12.38
C PHE A 52 -9.06 6.38 11.68
N LEU A 53 -8.81 7.32 10.78
CA LEU A 53 -7.48 7.56 10.23
C LEU A 53 -6.49 7.93 11.34
N GLU A 54 -6.88 8.85 12.24
CA GLU A 54 -6.07 9.27 13.39
C GLU A 54 -5.90 8.17 14.44
N VAL A 55 -6.94 7.41 14.74
CA VAL A 55 -6.86 6.25 15.64
C VAL A 55 -5.81 5.26 15.16
N ALA A 56 -5.61 5.11 13.84
CA ALA A 56 -4.59 4.23 13.30
C ALA A 56 -3.15 4.78 13.39
N VAL A 57 -2.93 6.08 13.64
CA VAL A 57 -1.57 6.68 13.70
C VAL A 57 -0.86 6.36 15.01
N ILE A 58 -1.56 6.49 16.14
CA ILE A 58 -0.97 6.33 17.49
C ILE A 58 -0.37 4.92 17.69
N PRO A 59 -1.09 3.81 17.40
CA PRO A 59 -0.52 2.48 17.54
C PRO A 59 0.72 2.24 16.69
N LYS A 60 0.79 2.80 15.48
CA LYS A 60 1.98 2.68 14.62
C LYS A 60 3.21 3.27 15.28
N PHE A 61 3.08 4.48 15.83
CA PHE A 61 4.15 5.16 16.55
C PHE A 61 4.65 4.31 17.73
N LEU A 62 3.73 3.82 18.56
CA LEU A 62 4.07 3.02 19.74
C LEU A 62 4.68 1.65 19.37
N LEU A 63 4.11 0.95 18.39
CA LEU A 63 4.62 -0.35 17.94
C LEU A 63 6.05 -0.25 17.43
N ILE A 64 6.40 0.82 16.69
CA ILE A 64 7.75 1.04 16.21
C ILE A 64 8.67 1.49 17.34
N GLY A 65 8.24 2.45 18.18
CA GLY A 65 9.06 3.03 19.24
C GLY A 65 9.43 2.02 20.32
N ILE A 66 8.53 1.11 20.67
CA ILE A 66 8.72 0.14 21.77
C ILE A 66 9.40 -1.14 21.24
N TRP A 67 8.77 -1.85 20.28
CA TRP A 67 9.24 -3.15 19.79
C TRP A 67 10.08 -3.08 18.52
N GLY A 68 10.34 -1.90 18.01
CA GLY A 68 11.17 -1.71 16.82
C GLY A 68 12.65 -2.02 17.04
N SER A 69 13.39 -2.05 15.95
CA SER A 69 14.84 -2.31 15.90
C SER A 69 15.61 -1.18 15.22
N GLY A 70 16.91 -1.11 15.48
CA GLY A 70 17.77 -0.09 14.88
C GLY A 70 17.43 1.33 15.37
N LYS A 71 17.27 2.27 14.42
CA LYS A 71 16.92 3.69 14.74
C LYS A 71 15.43 3.88 15.01
N LYS A 72 14.84 3.02 15.87
CA LYS A 72 13.40 2.92 16.08
C LYS A 72 12.73 4.22 16.53
N GLU A 73 13.37 4.98 17.42
CA GLU A 73 12.83 6.25 17.94
C GLU A 73 12.75 7.31 16.83
N TYR A 74 13.83 7.47 16.05
CA TYR A 74 13.83 8.35 14.88
C TYR A 74 12.77 7.95 13.87
N SER A 75 12.68 6.66 13.56
CA SER A 75 11.74 6.13 12.57
C SER A 75 10.28 6.30 13.01
N ALA A 76 9.99 6.04 14.29
CA ALA A 76 8.68 6.25 14.88
C ALA A 76 8.27 7.74 14.84
N MET A 77 9.17 8.63 15.25
CA MET A 77 8.92 10.08 15.24
C MET A 77 8.72 10.61 13.82
N LYS A 78 9.58 10.21 12.88
CA LYS A 78 9.48 10.61 11.48
C LYS A 78 8.14 10.16 10.86
N LEU A 79 7.75 8.90 11.09
CA LEU A 79 6.46 8.39 10.65
C LEU A 79 5.31 9.20 11.25
N ALA A 80 5.30 9.41 12.57
CA ALA A 80 4.24 10.14 13.24
C ALA A 80 4.11 11.57 12.71
N LEU A 81 5.20 12.32 12.64
CA LEU A 81 5.20 13.71 12.15
C LEU A 81 4.73 13.82 10.71
N MET A 82 5.20 12.92 9.82
CA MET A 82 4.78 12.91 8.42
C MET A 82 3.29 12.58 8.26
N LEU A 83 2.79 11.57 8.99
CA LEU A 83 1.38 11.21 8.93
C LEU A 83 0.49 12.29 9.56
N MET A 84 0.90 12.91 10.67
CA MET A 84 0.16 14.04 11.28
C MET A 84 0.13 15.27 10.36
N ALA A 85 1.21 15.57 9.65
CA ALA A 85 1.19 16.63 8.63
C ALA A 85 0.21 16.27 7.49
N GLY A 86 0.20 15.00 7.07
CA GLY A 86 -0.78 14.49 6.10
C GLY A 86 -2.22 14.62 6.57
N SER A 87 -2.52 14.22 7.81
CA SER A 87 -3.87 14.35 8.37
C SER A 87 -4.30 15.81 8.57
N ALA A 88 -3.39 16.72 8.90
CA ALA A 88 -3.72 18.14 8.95
C ALA A 88 -4.17 18.65 7.57
N LEU A 89 -3.51 18.23 6.49
CA LEU A 89 -3.95 18.57 5.13
C LEU A 89 -5.31 17.92 4.80
N VAL A 90 -5.48 16.64 5.16
CA VAL A 90 -6.79 15.96 4.99
C VAL A 90 -7.90 16.74 5.69
N MET A 91 -7.69 17.12 6.95
CA MET A 91 -8.68 17.89 7.73
C MET A 91 -9.09 19.18 7.00
N VAL A 92 -8.12 19.94 6.46
CA VAL A 92 -8.42 21.15 5.67
C VAL A 92 -9.29 20.81 4.46
N GLY A 93 -8.95 19.75 3.72
CA GLY A 93 -9.75 19.31 2.57
C GLY A 93 -11.18 18.91 2.95
N LEU A 94 -11.34 18.14 4.04
CA LEU A 94 -12.65 17.67 4.51
C LEU A 94 -13.54 18.82 5.02
N LEU A 95 -12.98 19.75 5.81
CA LEU A 95 -13.70 20.93 6.27
C LEU A 95 -14.06 21.85 5.11
N GLY A 96 -13.17 21.97 4.11
CA GLY A 96 -13.46 22.68 2.88
C GLY A 96 -14.69 22.13 2.15
N LEU A 97 -14.77 20.80 2.03
CA LEU A 97 -15.97 20.14 1.48
C LEU A 97 -17.20 20.40 2.35
N TYR A 98 -17.10 20.19 3.66
CA TYR A 98 -18.21 20.37 4.59
C TYR A 98 -18.83 21.77 4.51
N PHE A 99 -18.02 22.83 4.59
CA PHE A 99 -18.52 24.20 4.59
C PHE A 99 -19.04 24.69 3.23
N ASN A 100 -18.65 24.03 2.14
CA ASN A 100 -19.08 24.39 0.78
C ASN A 100 -20.16 23.45 0.21
N THR A 101 -20.67 22.49 1.02
CA THR A 101 -21.75 21.59 0.63
C THR A 101 -22.96 21.79 1.54
N GLN A 102 -24.13 22.00 0.94
CA GLN A 102 -25.39 22.13 1.66
C GLN A 102 -26.42 21.17 1.06
N THR A 103 -27.10 20.43 1.93
CA THR A 103 -28.24 19.62 1.56
C THR A 103 -29.43 20.50 1.12
N LYS A 104 -30.43 19.93 0.46
CA LYS A 104 -31.65 20.65 0.04
C LYS A 104 -32.36 21.35 1.19
N GLY A 105 -32.09 21.01 2.44
CA GLY A 105 -32.61 21.67 3.65
C GLY A 105 -31.70 22.76 4.21
N GLY A 106 -30.59 23.13 3.53
CA GLY A 106 -29.65 24.16 3.97
C GLY A 106 -28.66 23.72 5.04
N ALA A 107 -28.69 22.46 5.49
CA ALA A 107 -27.75 21.92 6.47
C ALA A 107 -26.48 21.39 5.79
N HIS A 108 -25.33 21.60 6.43
CA HIS A 108 -24.07 20.97 6.03
C HIS A 108 -24.08 19.49 6.41
N SER A 109 -23.36 18.67 5.64
CA SER A 109 -23.27 17.23 5.87
C SER A 109 -21.86 16.69 5.67
N PHE A 110 -21.48 15.70 6.48
CA PHE A 110 -20.28 14.90 6.28
C PHE A 110 -20.56 13.58 5.53
N ASP A 111 -21.83 13.29 5.20
CA ASP A 111 -22.19 12.06 4.47
C ASP A 111 -21.58 12.08 3.06
N ILE A 112 -20.67 11.13 2.82
CA ILE A 112 -19.94 10.98 1.57
C ILE A 112 -20.90 10.77 0.40
N THR A 113 -21.98 10.01 0.59
CA THR A 113 -22.95 9.68 -0.46
C THR A 113 -23.82 10.89 -0.82
N ALA A 114 -24.17 11.68 0.18
CA ALA A 114 -24.90 12.94 -0.03
C ALA A 114 -24.03 13.96 -0.76
N ILE A 115 -22.77 14.14 -0.33
CA ILE A 115 -21.82 15.07 -0.96
C ILE A 115 -21.56 14.67 -2.42
N ALA A 116 -21.40 13.38 -2.71
CA ALA A 116 -21.16 12.88 -4.07
C ALA A 116 -22.32 13.20 -5.06
N GLN A 117 -23.52 13.49 -4.55
CA GLN A 117 -24.68 13.88 -5.36
C GLN A 117 -24.82 15.41 -5.50
N MET A 118 -23.99 16.18 -4.79
CA MET A 118 -24.03 17.64 -4.84
C MET A 118 -23.11 18.18 -5.93
N HIS A 119 -23.51 19.25 -6.57
CA HIS A 119 -22.63 19.98 -7.47
C HIS A 119 -21.77 20.94 -6.65
N ILE A 120 -20.46 20.71 -6.59
CA ILE A 120 -19.48 21.56 -5.93
C ILE A 120 -18.83 22.46 -7.01
N ALA A 121 -18.85 23.77 -6.82
CA ALA A 121 -18.27 24.69 -7.80
C ALA A 121 -16.77 24.41 -8.03
N LEU A 122 -16.34 24.45 -9.29
CA LEU A 122 -14.96 24.17 -9.71
C LEU A 122 -13.88 24.91 -8.90
N PRO A 123 -14.01 26.23 -8.61
CA PRO A 123 -13.00 26.94 -7.80
C PRO A 123 -12.83 26.34 -6.38
N VAL A 124 -13.93 25.86 -5.79
CA VAL A 124 -13.91 25.20 -4.48
C VAL A 124 -13.20 23.86 -4.57
N GLN A 125 -13.52 23.04 -5.59
CA GLN A 125 -12.85 21.78 -5.83
C GLN A 125 -11.35 22.01 -6.06
N GLN A 126 -10.95 22.96 -6.90
CA GLN A 126 -9.55 23.27 -7.19
C GLN A 126 -8.78 23.75 -5.97
N LEU A 127 -9.43 24.46 -5.04
CA LEU A 127 -8.79 24.91 -3.80
C LEU A 127 -8.55 23.73 -2.82
N PHE A 128 -9.55 22.87 -2.61
CA PHE A 128 -9.51 21.86 -1.55
C PHE A 128 -9.01 20.49 -2.01
N PHE A 129 -9.07 20.17 -3.29
CA PHE A 129 -8.54 18.91 -3.83
C PHE A 129 -7.06 18.66 -3.51
N PRO A 130 -6.14 19.64 -3.71
CA PRO A 130 -4.72 19.41 -3.38
C PRO A 130 -4.50 19.07 -1.91
N PHE A 131 -5.24 19.70 -1.00
CA PHE A 131 -5.14 19.40 0.43
C PHE A 131 -5.58 17.95 0.73
N ALA A 132 -6.73 17.53 0.23
CA ALA A 132 -7.22 16.18 0.41
C ALA A 132 -6.30 15.15 -0.28
N PHE A 133 -5.93 15.38 -1.55
CA PHE A 133 -5.15 14.42 -2.33
C PHE A 133 -3.71 14.27 -1.80
N ILE A 134 -3.02 15.36 -1.51
CA ILE A 134 -1.66 15.32 -0.95
C ILE A 134 -1.71 14.75 0.46
N GLY A 135 -2.67 15.16 1.28
CA GLY A 135 -2.85 14.65 2.63
C GLY A 135 -2.99 13.13 2.66
N PHE A 136 -3.93 12.55 1.92
CA PHE A 136 -4.04 11.11 1.77
C PHE A 136 -2.84 10.50 1.04
N GLY A 137 -2.28 11.20 0.07
CA GLY A 137 -1.11 10.79 -0.68
C GLY A 137 0.12 10.57 0.22
N ILE A 138 0.29 11.35 1.29
CA ILE A 138 1.35 11.15 2.29
C ILE A 138 1.22 9.76 2.93
N PHE A 139 0.01 9.35 3.30
CA PHE A 139 -0.24 7.98 3.78
C PHE A 139 0.04 6.93 2.70
N GLY A 140 -0.25 7.24 1.44
CA GLY A 140 -0.03 6.38 0.27
C GLY A 140 1.39 6.41 -0.30
N ALA A 141 2.36 7.01 0.39
CA ALA A 141 3.75 7.18 -0.08
C ALA A 141 3.90 8.01 -1.36
N LEU A 142 3.07 9.02 -1.56
CA LEU A 142 3.20 9.96 -2.67
C LEU A 142 4.60 10.62 -2.67
N PHE A 143 5.29 10.60 -3.82
CA PHE A 143 6.51 11.38 -3.99
C PHE A 143 6.21 12.89 -3.94
N PRO A 144 7.00 13.72 -3.24
CA PRO A 144 8.24 13.41 -2.50
C PRO A 144 8.01 13.04 -1.01
N PHE A 145 6.80 12.90 -0.53
CA PHE A 145 6.47 12.70 0.88
C PHE A 145 6.55 11.23 1.35
N HIS A 146 7.22 10.36 0.60
CA HIS A 146 7.34 8.92 0.86
C HIS A 146 8.41 8.54 1.89
N THR A 147 9.25 9.47 2.34
CA THR A 147 10.50 9.17 3.06
C THR A 147 10.32 8.51 4.43
N TRP A 148 9.12 8.55 5.00
CA TRP A 148 8.78 7.84 6.25
C TRP A 148 8.66 6.33 6.04
N VAL A 149 8.35 5.89 4.80
CA VAL A 149 8.07 4.48 4.47
C VAL A 149 9.29 3.59 4.70
N PRO A 150 10.48 3.85 4.10
CA PRO A 150 11.65 3.01 4.31
C PRO A 150 12.08 2.93 5.76
N ASP A 151 12.12 4.05 6.46
CA ASP A 151 12.56 4.11 7.86
C ASP A 151 11.54 3.44 8.80
N GLY A 152 10.25 3.75 8.60
CA GLY A 152 9.16 3.16 9.40
C GLY A 152 9.09 1.65 9.27
N HIS A 153 9.11 1.12 8.03
CA HIS A 153 9.01 -0.32 7.78
C HIS A 153 10.26 -1.09 8.23
N SER A 154 11.45 -0.54 8.01
CA SER A 154 12.69 -1.21 8.38
C SER A 154 12.85 -1.35 9.89
N SER A 155 12.39 -0.36 10.65
CA SER A 155 12.47 -0.34 12.12
C SER A 155 11.32 -1.09 12.80
N ALA A 156 10.14 -1.20 12.18
CA ALA A 156 8.96 -1.82 12.77
C ALA A 156 9.15 -3.32 13.05
N PRO A 157 8.51 -3.87 14.11
CA PRO A 157 8.42 -5.32 14.31
C PRO A 157 7.65 -5.98 13.15
N THR A 158 7.85 -7.27 12.91
CA THR A 158 7.37 -7.97 11.71
C THR A 158 5.89 -7.76 11.43
N ALA A 159 4.99 -8.04 12.41
CA ALA A 159 3.55 -7.85 12.21
C ALA A 159 3.19 -6.38 11.93
N ALA A 160 3.86 -5.43 12.60
CA ALA A 160 3.65 -4.02 12.32
C ALA A 160 4.11 -3.64 10.90
N SER A 161 5.25 -4.17 10.41
CA SER A 161 5.71 -3.97 9.02
C SER A 161 4.71 -4.56 8.02
N MET A 162 4.19 -5.77 8.29
CA MET A 162 3.14 -6.41 7.48
C MET A 162 1.90 -5.51 7.40
N PHE A 163 1.46 -4.96 8.52
CA PHE A 163 0.29 -4.09 8.57
C PHE A 163 0.55 -2.72 7.92
N LEU A 164 1.68 -2.10 8.20
CA LEU A 164 2.05 -0.80 7.63
C LEU A 164 2.06 -0.85 6.10
N ALA A 165 2.75 -1.83 5.52
CA ALA A 165 2.82 -1.98 4.07
C ALA A 165 1.53 -2.58 3.49
N GLY A 166 0.97 -3.60 4.14
CA GLY A 166 -0.20 -4.31 3.67
C GLY A 166 -1.48 -3.46 3.69
N ILE A 167 -1.68 -2.64 4.71
CA ILE A 167 -2.93 -1.93 4.97
C ILE A 167 -2.76 -0.42 5.08
N SER A 168 -1.81 0.08 5.88
CA SER A 168 -1.76 1.50 6.19
C SER A 168 -1.54 2.38 4.96
N MET A 169 -0.69 1.97 4.03
CA MET A 169 -0.49 2.71 2.76
C MET A 169 -1.76 2.71 1.89
N LYS A 170 -2.66 1.73 2.05
CA LYS A 170 -3.93 1.66 1.32
C LYS A 170 -4.99 2.60 1.87
N LEU A 171 -4.88 3.03 3.15
CA LEU A 171 -5.69 4.15 3.66
C LEU A 171 -5.47 5.39 2.80
N GLY A 172 -4.20 5.66 2.42
CA GLY A 172 -3.86 6.75 1.50
C GLY A 172 -4.47 6.59 0.12
N GLY A 173 -4.21 5.46 -0.55
CA GLY A 173 -4.76 5.20 -1.90
C GLY A 173 -6.29 5.21 -1.94
N TYR A 174 -6.93 4.61 -0.94
CA TYR A 174 -8.38 4.63 -0.80
C TYR A 174 -8.92 6.05 -0.58
N GLY A 175 -8.27 6.84 0.29
CA GLY A 175 -8.64 8.23 0.54
C GLY A 175 -8.49 9.11 -0.71
N CYS A 176 -7.39 8.96 -1.48
CA CYS A 176 -7.21 9.63 -2.76
C CYS A 176 -8.33 9.31 -3.75
N LEU A 177 -8.73 8.03 -3.82
CA LEU A 177 -9.80 7.58 -4.72
C LEU A 177 -11.19 7.99 -4.22
N ARG A 178 -11.53 7.61 -2.98
CA ARG A 178 -12.88 7.71 -2.42
C ARG A 178 -13.27 9.11 -1.99
N VAL A 179 -12.31 9.92 -1.54
CA VAL A 179 -12.58 11.27 -1.06
C VAL A 179 -12.14 12.31 -2.08
N ALA A 180 -10.86 12.34 -2.44
CA ALA A 180 -10.37 13.37 -3.34
C ALA A 180 -10.97 13.24 -4.75
N THR A 181 -10.78 12.09 -5.41
CA THR A 181 -11.18 11.91 -6.82
C THR A 181 -12.70 11.81 -7.00
N TRP A 182 -13.40 11.08 -6.15
CA TRP A 182 -14.84 10.86 -6.31
C TRP A 182 -15.69 12.06 -5.94
N LEU A 183 -15.30 12.81 -4.87
CA LEU A 183 -16.07 13.97 -4.40
C LEU A 183 -15.71 15.28 -5.11
N MET A 184 -14.52 15.35 -5.74
CA MET A 184 -14.03 16.52 -6.45
C MET A 184 -13.56 16.16 -7.86
N PRO A 185 -14.46 15.63 -8.73
CA PRO A 185 -14.08 15.06 -10.02
C PRO A 185 -13.54 16.07 -11.03
N ASP A 186 -14.01 17.34 -11.03
CA ASP A 186 -13.51 18.37 -11.92
C ASP A 186 -12.07 18.76 -11.58
N ALA A 187 -11.78 18.88 -10.30
CA ALA A 187 -10.42 19.12 -9.83
C ALA A 187 -9.51 17.89 -10.10
N ALA A 188 -10.03 16.66 -9.93
CA ALA A 188 -9.30 15.46 -10.27
C ALA A 188 -8.89 15.45 -11.74
N HIS A 189 -9.78 15.85 -12.64
CA HIS A 189 -9.46 16.00 -14.08
C HIS A 189 -8.43 17.12 -14.29
N SER A 190 -8.60 18.29 -13.68
CA SER A 190 -7.68 19.43 -13.84
C SER A 190 -6.26 19.14 -13.36
N TYR A 191 -6.12 18.36 -12.28
CA TYR A 191 -4.85 18.01 -11.66
C TYR A 191 -4.32 16.62 -12.06
N SER A 192 -5.01 15.88 -12.94
CA SER A 192 -4.63 14.52 -13.36
C SER A 192 -3.19 14.44 -13.86
N TRP A 193 -2.73 15.43 -14.63
CA TRP A 193 -1.37 15.49 -15.15
C TRP A 193 -0.31 15.58 -14.04
N ILE A 194 -0.57 16.31 -12.95
CA ILE A 194 0.34 16.39 -11.79
C ILE A 194 0.37 15.05 -11.07
N ILE A 195 -0.81 14.44 -10.87
CA ILE A 195 -0.93 13.13 -10.22
C ILE A 195 -0.12 12.08 -11.01
N ILE A 196 -0.29 12.03 -12.32
CA ILE A 196 0.41 11.09 -13.19
C ILE A 196 1.92 11.35 -13.19
N LEU A 197 2.35 12.61 -13.21
CA LEU A 197 3.77 12.98 -13.14
C LEU A 197 4.38 12.47 -11.82
N LEU A 198 3.77 12.80 -10.67
CA LEU A 198 4.28 12.40 -9.36
C LEU A 198 4.25 10.88 -9.17
N ALA A 199 3.20 10.21 -9.66
CA ALA A 199 3.10 8.76 -9.64
C ALA A 199 4.20 8.10 -10.49
N THR A 200 4.45 8.61 -11.69
CA THR A 200 5.52 8.09 -12.57
C THR A 200 6.90 8.27 -11.94
N ILE A 201 7.16 9.43 -11.33
CA ILE A 201 8.40 9.66 -10.58
C ILE A 201 8.50 8.68 -9.40
N ALA A 202 7.42 8.46 -8.64
CA ALA A 202 7.41 7.53 -7.52
C ALA A 202 7.72 6.09 -7.97
N ILE A 203 7.16 5.65 -9.11
CA ILE A 203 7.40 4.33 -9.69
C ILE A 203 8.89 4.16 -10.03
N ILE A 204 9.44 5.08 -10.81
CA ILE A 204 10.83 5.01 -11.29
C ILE A 204 11.80 5.17 -10.12
N TYR A 205 11.61 6.21 -9.32
CA TYR A 205 12.46 6.49 -8.16
C TYR A 205 12.44 5.32 -7.16
N GLY A 206 11.24 4.82 -6.83
CA GLY A 206 11.10 3.69 -5.91
C GLY A 206 11.84 2.43 -6.40
N ALA A 207 11.74 2.11 -7.68
CA ALA A 207 12.42 0.97 -8.29
C ALA A 207 13.95 1.12 -8.23
N PHE A 208 14.50 2.27 -8.66
CA PHE A 208 15.95 2.52 -8.61
C PHE A 208 16.48 2.63 -7.18
N ALA A 209 15.74 3.28 -6.27
CA ALA A 209 16.12 3.34 -4.86
C ALA A 209 16.17 1.93 -4.23
N THR A 210 15.22 1.04 -4.59
CA THR A 210 15.22 -0.36 -4.18
C THR A 210 16.46 -1.10 -4.67
N MET A 211 16.84 -0.88 -5.92
CA MET A 211 18.00 -1.52 -6.52
C MET A 211 19.32 -1.19 -5.77
N MET A 212 19.39 -0.03 -5.14
CA MET A 212 20.58 0.40 -4.38
C MET A 212 20.61 -0.14 -2.96
N GLN A 213 19.52 -0.75 -2.46
CA GLN A 213 19.48 -1.25 -1.08
C GLN A 213 20.16 -2.61 -0.93
N THR A 214 20.71 -2.84 0.28
CA THR A 214 21.38 -4.08 0.68
C THR A 214 20.69 -4.78 1.87
N ASP A 215 19.78 -4.10 2.55
CA ASP A 215 18.97 -4.62 3.64
C ASP A 215 17.59 -5.07 3.09
N LEU A 216 17.18 -6.30 3.38
CA LEU A 216 15.93 -6.89 2.88
C LEU A 216 14.69 -6.09 3.24
N LYS A 217 14.63 -5.50 4.45
CA LYS A 217 13.48 -4.66 4.84
C LYS A 217 13.42 -3.36 4.05
N TYR A 218 14.58 -2.72 3.80
CA TYR A 218 14.66 -1.52 2.96
C TYR A 218 14.31 -1.82 1.50
N ILE A 219 14.74 -2.98 0.96
CA ILE A 219 14.36 -3.44 -0.38
C ILE A 219 12.84 -3.51 -0.49
N ASN A 220 12.16 -4.22 0.43
CA ASN A 220 10.70 -4.33 0.39
C ASN A 220 9.99 -3.00 0.65
N ALA A 221 10.54 -2.14 1.49
CA ALA A 221 9.95 -0.83 1.79
C ALA A 221 10.01 0.15 0.61
N TYR A 222 11.15 0.25 -0.08
CA TYR A 222 11.27 1.09 -1.28
C TYR A 222 10.48 0.50 -2.46
N SER A 223 10.41 -0.83 -2.62
CA SER A 223 9.55 -1.45 -3.62
C SER A 223 8.08 -1.08 -3.40
N SER A 224 7.65 -0.95 -2.14
CA SER A 224 6.29 -0.50 -1.79
C SER A 224 6.01 0.93 -2.26
N VAL A 225 7.00 1.82 -2.27
CA VAL A 225 6.85 3.18 -2.84
C VAL A 225 6.57 3.10 -4.34
N SER A 226 7.30 2.25 -5.08
CA SER A 226 7.07 2.02 -6.50
C SER A 226 5.66 1.46 -6.76
N HIS A 227 5.25 0.42 -6.05
CA HIS A 227 3.92 -0.20 -6.22
C HIS A 227 2.76 0.73 -5.83
N CYS A 228 2.94 1.60 -4.83
CA CYS A 228 1.94 2.64 -4.53
C CYS A 228 1.89 3.71 -5.62
N GLY A 229 3.01 3.96 -6.31
CA GLY A 229 3.02 4.77 -7.52
C GLY A 229 2.08 4.23 -8.59
N PHE A 230 2.02 2.90 -8.82
CA PHE A 230 1.04 2.30 -9.75
C PHE A 230 -0.41 2.53 -9.32
N VAL A 231 -0.71 2.51 -8.02
CA VAL A 231 -2.05 2.85 -7.51
C VAL A 231 -2.42 4.29 -7.88
N LEU A 232 -1.52 5.24 -7.60
CA LEU A 232 -1.76 6.66 -7.91
C LEU A 232 -1.81 6.93 -9.41
N LEU A 233 -0.99 6.23 -10.21
CA LEU A 233 -1.05 6.28 -11.67
C LEU A 233 -2.43 5.86 -12.17
N GLY A 234 -2.94 4.71 -11.70
CA GLY A 234 -4.25 4.22 -12.09
C GLY A 234 -5.40 5.16 -11.68
N ILE A 235 -5.30 5.81 -10.53
CA ILE A 235 -6.26 6.84 -10.10
C ILE A 235 -6.18 8.07 -11.00
N GLY A 236 -4.97 8.57 -11.28
CA GLY A 236 -4.77 9.79 -12.09
C GLY A 236 -5.16 9.65 -13.56
N MET A 237 -5.18 8.42 -14.11
CA MET A 237 -5.58 8.18 -15.50
C MET A 237 -7.08 8.40 -15.77
N LEU A 238 -7.91 8.38 -14.75
CA LEU A 238 -9.35 8.64 -14.82
C LEU A 238 -10.06 7.80 -15.89
N THR A 239 -9.66 6.54 -16.07
CA THR A 239 -10.36 5.55 -16.89
C THR A 239 -10.90 4.44 -15.99
N GLN A 240 -12.04 3.86 -16.34
CA GLN A 240 -12.68 2.78 -15.53
C GLN A 240 -11.73 1.61 -15.29
N THR A 241 -11.03 1.17 -16.35
CA THR A 241 -10.07 0.06 -16.26
C THR A 241 -8.89 0.41 -15.37
N ALA A 242 -8.34 1.64 -15.46
CA ALA A 242 -7.20 2.07 -14.62
C ALA A 242 -7.59 2.19 -13.14
N ILE A 243 -8.79 2.72 -12.84
CA ILE A 243 -9.32 2.79 -11.47
C ILE A 243 -9.54 1.37 -10.91
N THR A 244 -10.13 0.46 -11.70
CA THR A 244 -10.26 -0.95 -11.31
C THR A 244 -8.89 -1.56 -11.03
N GLY A 245 -7.91 -1.33 -11.91
CA GLY A 245 -6.52 -1.75 -11.73
C GLY A 245 -5.86 -1.17 -10.48
N ALA A 246 -6.11 0.11 -10.16
CA ALA A 246 -5.59 0.74 -8.95
C ALA A 246 -6.10 0.05 -7.67
N VAL A 247 -7.39 -0.30 -7.63
CA VAL A 247 -7.97 -1.04 -6.49
C VAL A 247 -7.43 -2.47 -6.43
N MET A 248 -7.30 -3.15 -7.58
CA MET A 248 -6.66 -4.47 -7.65
C MET A 248 -5.21 -4.41 -7.18
N GLN A 249 -4.47 -3.35 -7.53
CA GLN A 249 -3.09 -3.13 -7.09
C GLN A 249 -3.01 -2.89 -5.59
N MET A 250 -3.95 -2.18 -4.99
CA MET A 250 -4.02 -2.05 -3.52
C MET A 250 -4.17 -3.41 -2.84
N VAL A 251 -5.03 -4.29 -3.35
CA VAL A 251 -5.27 -5.63 -2.79
C VAL A 251 -4.04 -6.53 -3.00
N SER A 252 -3.56 -6.62 -4.23
CA SER A 252 -2.41 -7.46 -4.60
C SER A 252 -1.15 -7.08 -3.84
N HIS A 253 -0.79 -5.79 -3.88
CA HIS A 253 0.36 -5.26 -3.14
C HIS A 253 0.20 -5.47 -1.63
N GLY A 254 -1.04 -5.37 -1.09
CA GLY A 254 -1.29 -5.63 0.32
C GLY A 254 -0.95 -7.04 0.76
N LEU A 255 -1.42 -8.05 0.01
CA LEU A 255 -1.11 -9.46 0.28
C LEU A 255 0.37 -9.77 0.06
N MET A 256 0.93 -9.31 -1.06
CA MET A 256 2.32 -9.56 -1.44
C MET A 256 3.30 -8.98 -0.42
N THR A 257 3.14 -7.72 -0.02
CA THR A 257 4.07 -7.10 0.92
C THR A 257 3.95 -7.66 2.33
N ALA A 258 2.73 -8.02 2.77
CA ALA A 258 2.54 -8.71 4.03
C ALA A 258 3.27 -10.06 4.05
N LEU A 259 3.16 -10.84 2.98
CA LEU A 259 3.86 -12.11 2.81
C LEU A 259 5.38 -11.92 2.79
N PHE A 260 5.85 -10.90 2.06
CA PHE A 260 7.29 -10.63 1.93
C PHE A 260 7.88 -10.18 3.27
N PHE A 261 7.21 -9.27 4.02
CA PHE A 261 7.66 -8.88 5.35
C PHE A 261 7.59 -10.03 6.36
N ALA A 262 6.60 -10.93 6.25
CA ALA A 262 6.54 -12.15 7.06
C ALA A 262 7.78 -13.03 6.80
N ALA A 263 8.11 -13.29 5.53
CA ALA A 263 9.29 -14.08 5.16
C ALA A 263 10.60 -13.41 5.65
N ILE A 264 10.77 -12.11 5.43
CA ILE A 264 11.94 -11.35 5.92
C ILE A 264 12.02 -11.40 7.45
N GLY A 265 10.89 -11.28 8.14
CA GLY A 265 10.83 -11.37 9.60
C GLY A 265 11.23 -12.74 10.12
N MET A 266 10.76 -13.82 9.47
CA MET A 266 11.14 -15.20 9.79
C MET A 266 12.63 -15.47 9.53
N ILE A 267 13.19 -14.94 8.44
CA ILE A 267 14.63 -15.00 8.17
C ILE A 267 15.38 -14.30 9.30
N TYR A 268 15.02 -13.05 9.59
CA TYR A 268 15.70 -12.23 10.59
C TYR A 268 15.64 -12.82 12.01
N SER A 269 14.51 -13.39 12.40
CA SER A 269 14.37 -14.01 13.74
C SER A 269 15.29 -15.22 13.96
N ARG A 270 15.76 -15.84 12.88
CA ARG A 270 16.62 -17.03 12.91
C ARG A 270 18.09 -16.70 12.64
N THR A 271 18.35 -15.87 11.63
CA THR A 271 19.71 -15.52 11.20
C THR A 271 20.29 -14.32 11.92
N HIS A 272 19.45 -13.52 12.62
CA HIS A 272 19.77 -12.25 13.25
C HIS A 272 20.39 -11.21 12.30
N THR A 273 20.35 -11.47 10.99
CA THR A 273 20.78 -10.54 9.94
C THR A 273 19.74 -10.41 8.84
N ARG A 274 19.76 -9.30 8.13
CA ARG A 274 18.93 -9.03 6.96
C ARG A 274 19.74 -8.39 5.83
N MET A 275 21.07 -8.40 5.99
CA MET A 275 21.99 -7.86 5.00
C MET A 275 22.27 -8.90 3.92
N LEU A 276 22.07 -8.54 2.64
CA LEU A 276 22.29 -9.44 1.51
C LEU A 276 23.70 -10.03 1.42
N SER A 277 24.70 -9.33 1.97
CA SER A 277 26.10 -9.78 1.98
C SER A 277 26.40 -10.86 3.03
N GLN A 278 25.46 -11.07 3.96
CA GLN A 278 25.61 -12.02 5.08
C GLN A 278 24.64 -13.21 4.95
N LEU A 279 23.84 -13.23 3.89
CA LEU A 279 22.86 -14.27 3.63
C LEU A 279 23.25 -15.06 2.38
N GLY A 280 22.99 -16.36 2.39
CA GLY A 280 23.22 -17.24 1.24
C GLY A 280 22.75 -18.66 1.52
N GLY A 281 22.34 -19.37 0.49
CA GLY A 281 22.01 -20.80 0.55
C GLY A 281 20.85 -21.21 1.46
N LEU A 282 19.97 -20.24 1.85
CA LEU A 282 18.90 -20.51 2.82
C LEU A 282 17.88 -21.55 2.35
N LEU A 283 17.78 -21.83 1.04
CA LEU A 283 16.91 -22.90 0.52
C LEU A 283 17.27 -24.27 1.09
N LYS A 284 18.55 -24.50 1.35
CA LYS A 284 19.04 -25.79 1.89
C LYS A 284 18.70 -25.98 3.36
N VAL A 285 18.55 -24.89 4.10
CA VAL A 285 18.37 -24.88 5.56
C VAL A 285 16.92 -24.63 5.95
N MET A 286 16.27 -23.67 5.31
CA MET A 286 14.90 -23.23 5.58
C MET A 286 14.07 -23.25 4.28
N PRO A 287 13.72 -24.44 3.74
CA PRO A 287 13.09 -24.57 2.43
C PRO A 287 11.71 -23.93 2.36
N PHE A 288 10.90 -23.99 3.40
CA PHE A 288 9.57 -23.36 3.39
C PHE A 288 9.68 -21.85 3.36
N ILE A 289 10.45 -21.24 4.28
CA ILE A 289 10.64 -19.77 4.35
C ILE A 289 11.24 -19.25 3.04
N SER A 290 12.22 -19.96 2.50
CA SER A 290 12.87 -19.63 1.22
C SER A 290 11.89 -19.67 0.05
N THR A 291 11.04 -20.68 -0.02
CA THR A 291 10.01 -20.80 -1.06
C THR A 291 9.00 -19.66 -0.97
N VAL A 292 8.54 -19.32 0.23
CA VAL A 292 7.64 -18.19 0.48
C VAL A 292 8.29 -16.87 0.06
N PHE A 293 9.57 -16.68 0.40
CA PHE A 293 10.33 -15.48 0.01
C PHE A 293 10.44 -15.34 -1.52
N VAL A 294 10.74 -16.43 -2.22
CA VAL A 294 10.79 -16.48 -3.68
C VAL A 294 9.43 -16.13 -4.28
N LEU A 295 8.35 -16.77 -3.82
CA LEU A 295 7.01 -16.55 -4.36
C LEU A 295 6.52 -15.11 -4.11
N ALA A 296 6.81 -14.53 -2.93
CA ALA A 296 6.52 -13.13 -2.65
C ALA A 296 7.30 -12.19 -3.59
N GLY A 297 8.58 -12.48 -3.82
CA GLY A 297 9.42 -11.73 -4.78
C GLY A 297 8.90 -11.84 -6.21
N LEU A 298 8.54 -13.03 -6.68
CA LEU A 298 7.97 -13.24 -8.01
C LEU A 298 6.60 -12.55 -8.18
N CYS A 299 5.80 -12.46 -7.11
CA CYS A 299 4.57 -11.68 -7.11
C CYS A 299 4.85 -10.18 -7.24
N SER A 300 5.88 -9.68 -6.54
CA SER A 300 6.35 -8.29 -6.65
C SER A 300 6.91 -7.96 -8.04
N LEU A 301 7.47 -8.94 -8.72
CA LEU A 301 7.95 -8.82 -10.10
C LEU A 301 6.81 -8.77 -11.13
N GLY A 302 5.59 -9.16 -10.75
CA GLY A 302 4.47 -9.27 -11.68
C GLY A 302 4.55 -10.54 -12.55
N LEU A 303 4.95 -11.68 -11.97
CA LEU A 303 4.96 -12.96 -12.71
C LEU A 303 3.52 -13.41 -13.02
N PRO A 304 3.21 -13.79 -14.30
CA PRO A 304 1.92 -14.36 -14.66
C PRO A 304 1.53 -15.56 -13.77
N GLY A 305 0.25 -15.61 -13.38
CA GLY A 305 -0.28 -16.59 -12.42
C GLY A 305 -0.28 -16.11 -10.96
N LEU A 306 0.33 -14.96 -10.65
CA LEU A 306 0.29 -14.29 -9.36
C LEU A 306 -0.47 -12.97 -9.44
N SER A 307 -1.00 -12.50 -8.31
CA SER A 307 -1.87 -11.33 -8.24
C SER A 307 -1.21 -10.03 -8.75
N GLY A 308 0.11 -9.87 -8.60
CA GLY A 308 0.87 -8.71 -9.06
C GLY A 308 0.71 -8.47 -10.54
N PHE A 309 0.88 -9.50 -11.37
CA PHE A 309 0.71 -9.41 -12.81
C PHE A 309 -0.66 -8.90 -13.22
N VAL A 310 -1.72 -9.48 -12.66
CA VAL A 310 -3.10 -9.12 -13.02
C VAL A 310 -3.38 -7.65 -12.69
N ALA A 311 -2.95 -7.21 -11.52
CA ALA A 311 -3.17 -5.85 -11.06
C ALA A 311 -2.41 -4.82 -11.90
N GLU A 312 -1.11 -5.02 -12.13
CA GLU A 312 -0.27 -4.13 -12.92
C GLU A 312 -0.70 -4.07 -14.38
N MET A 313 -1.00 -5.22 -15.00
CA MET A 313 -1.51 -5.26 -16.38
C MET A 313 -2.83 -4.53 -16.52
N THR A 314 -3.73 -4.62 -15.53
CA THR A 314 -5.00 -3.88 -15.55
C THR A 314 -4.76 -2.37 -15.47
N VAL A 315 -3.81 -1.92 -14.64
CA VAL A 315 -3.39 -0.50 -14.60
C VAL A 315 -2.84 -0.07 -15.94
N PHE A 316 -1.92 -0.82 -16.57
CA PHE A 316 -1.32 -0.46 -17.85
C PHE A 316 -2.34 -0.42 -18.98
N MET A 317 -3.21 -1.43 -19.06
CA MET A 317 -4.28 -1.46 -20.07
C MET A 317 -5.21 -0.26 -19.93
N GLY A 318 -5.62 0.06 -18.68
CA GLY A 318 -6.46 1.22 -18.41
C GLY A 318 -5.74 2.55 -18.68
N SER A 319 -4.47 2.65 -18.36
CA SER A 319 -3.65 3.82 -18.62
C SER A 319 -3.45 4.07 -20.12
N TRP A 320 -3.31 3.01 -20.91
CA TRP A 320 -3.15 3.09 -22.37
C TRP A 320 -4.43 3.54 -23.09
N GLN A 321 -5.59 3.36 -22.49
CA GLN A 321 -6.87 3.83 -23.03
C GLN A 321 -6.96 5.35 -23.13
N ASN A 322 -6.22 6.08 -22.30
CA ASN A 322 -6.17 7.53 -22.38
C ASN A 322 -5.44 7.96 -23.66
N PRO A 323 -6.04 8.81 -24.51
CA PRO A 323 -5.48 9.21 -25.79
C PRO A 323 -4.31 10.18 -25.69
N ASP A 324 -4.10 10.83 -24.54
CA ASP A 324 -3.06 11.82 -24.34
C ASP A 324 -1.65 11.20 -24.47
N LYS A 325 -0.80 11.84 -25.27
CA LYS A 325 0.57 11.37 -25.55
C LYS A 325 1.44 11.35 -24.30
N TRP A 326 1.29 12.32 -23.40
CA TRP A 326 2.04 12.41 -22.16
C TRP A 326 1.65 11.31 -21.17
N TYR A 327 0.36 10.97 -21.13
CA TYR A 327 -0.15 9.88 -20.28
C TYR A 327 0.31 8.51 -20.79
N ARG A 328 0.35 8.35 -22.14
CA ARG A 328 0.95 7.15 -22.74
C ARG A 328 2.45 7.04 -22.49
N LEU A 329 3.18 8.18 -22.53
CA LEU A 329 4.60 8.20 -22.16
C LEU A 329 4.78 7.78 -20.69
N ALA A 330 3.98 8.30 -19.78
CA ALA A 330 3.99 7.89 -18.38
C ALA A 330 3.75 6.38 -18.22
N THR A 331 2.81 5.81 -18.98
CA THR A 331 2.54 4.37 -19.02
C THR A 331 3.75 3.57 -19.51
N ILE A 332 4.43 4.02 -20.58
CA ILE A 332 5.65 3.38 -21.10
C ILE A 332 6.76 3.39 -20.05
N LEU A 333 6.98 4.53 -19.39
CA LEU A 333 7.98 4.67 -18.32
C LEU A 333 7.66 3.77 -17.12
N ALA A 334 6.39 3.68 -16.75
CA ALA A 334 5.92 2.79 -15.69
C ALA A 334 6.14 1.31 -16.08
N CYS A 335 5.82 0.90 -17.30
CA CYS A 335 6.12 -0.45 -17.80
C CYS A 335 7.64 -0.74 -17.79
N ALA A 336 8.47 0.22 -18.21
CA ALA A 336 9.93 0.04 -18.24
C ALA A 336 10.51 -0.18 -16.83
N SER A 337 9.88 0.33 -15.77
CA SER A 337 10.33 0.12 -14.39
C SER A 337 10.26 -1.34 -13.94
N ILE A 338 9.43 -2.20 -14.59
CA ILE A 338 9.36 -3.64 -14.31
C ILE A 338 10.70 -4.32 -14.54
N VAL A 339 11.49 -3.85 -15.51
CA VAL A 339 12.85 -4.38 -15.76
C VAL A 339 13.74 -4.14 -14.55
N VAL A 340 13.65 -2.95 -13.94
CA VAL A 340 14.40 -2.63 -12.71
C VAL A 340 13.91 -3.48 -11.54
N THR A 341 12.59 -3.70 -11.46
CA THR A 341 11.97 -4.60 -10.46
C THR A 341 12.53 -6.01 -10.60
N ALA A 342 12.64 -6.54 -11.82
CA ALA A 342 13.25 -7.85 -12.07
C ALA A 342 14.69 -7.91 -11.53
N VAL A 343 15.49 -6.89 -11.81
CA VAL A 343 16.90 -6.86 -11.36
C VAL A 343 17.01 -6.92 -9.84
N TYR A 344 16.29 -6.08 -9.10
CA TYR A 344 16.46 -6.07 -7.64
C TYR A 344 15.83 -7.29 -6.95
N ILE A 345 14.69 -7.81 -7.46
CA ILE A 345 14.05 -9.01 -6.90
C ILE A 345 14.92 -10.24 -7.15
N LEU A 346 15.37 -10.47 -8.39
CA LEU A 346 16.20 -11.63 -8.71
C LEU A 346 17.54 -11.57 -7.98
N ARG A 347 18.12 -10.37 -7.80
CA ARG A 347 19.31 -10.17 -6.97
C ARG A 347 19.05 -10.52 -5.51
N ALA A 348 17.93 -10.05 -4.92
CA ALA A 348 17.59 -10.34 -3.53
C ALA A 348 17.35 -11.84 -3.32
N VAL A 349 16.58 -12.48 -4.21
CA VAL A 349 16.33 -13.92 -4.19
C VAL A 349 17.63 -14.71 -4.37
N GLY A 350 18.42 -14.38 -5.40
CA GLY A 350 19.68 -15.07 -5.70
C GLY A 350 20.66 -15.02 -4.53
N LYS A 351 20.81 -13.85 -3.92
CA LYS A 351 21.75 -13.64 -2.79
C LYS A 351 21.26 -14.26 -1.48
N THR A 352 19.97 -14.30 -1.22
CA THR A 352 19.42 -14.80 0.04
C THR A 352 19.21 -16.31 0.01
N VAL A 353 18.64 -16.82 -1.09
CA VAL A 353 18.11 -18.19 -1.16
C VAL A 353 19.08 -19.15 -1.82
N MET A 354 19.81 -18.69 -2.84
CA MET A 354 20.68 -19.50 -3.67
C MET A 354 22.13 -19.46 -3.16
N GLY A 355 22.98 -20.34 -3.74
CA GLY A 355 24.42 -20.37 -3.46
C GLY A 355 24.80 -21.29 -2.30
N PRO A 356 26.03 -21.13 -1.79
CA PRO A 356 26.49 -21.79 -0.57
C PRO A 356 25.85 -21.15 0.67
N VAL A 357 25.83 -21.88 1.76
CA VAL A 357 25.48 -21.34 3.07
C VAL A 357 26.67 -20.53 3.56
N GLU A 358 26.49 -19.24 3.79
CA GLU A 358 27.58 -18.30 4.12
C GLU A 358 28.10 -18.47 5.56
N ASP A 359 27.23 -18.87 6.51
CA ASP A 359 27.57 -19.03 7.92
C ASP A 359 27.24 -20.46 8.37
N GLU A 360 28.22 -21.14 8.98
CA GLU A 360 28.05 -22.51 9.49
C GLU A 360 26.93 -22.62 10.53
N HIS A 361 26.67 -21.56 11.31
CA HIS A 361 25.58 -21.50 12.27
C HIS A 361 24.21 -21.66 11.62
N PHE A 362 24.07 -21.32 10.35
CA PHE A 362 22.79 -21.44 9.64
C PHE A 362 22.37 -22.89 9.45
N HIS A 363 23.31 -23.86 9.44
CA HIS A 363 22.97 -25.30 9.33
C HIS A 363 22.14 -25.84 10.49
N ALA A 364 22.16 -25.18 11.65
CA ALA A 364 21.39 -25.56 12.84
C ALA A 364 20.02 -24.87 12.95
N LEU A 365 19.65 -24.00 12.00
CA LEU A 365 18.42 -23.22 12.06
C LEU A 365 17.20 -24.08 11.72
N ASN A 366 16.10 -23.87 12.43
CA ASN A 366 14.81 -24.49 12.16
C ASN A 366 14.04 -23.72 11.10
N ASP A 367 13.30 -24.44 10.25
CA ASP A 367 12.36 -23.85 9.31
C ASP A 367 11.11 -23.29 10.03
N ALA A 368 10.12 -22.78 9.28
CA ALA A 368 8.92 -22.16 9.81
C ALA A 368 8.14 -23.06 10.76
N SER A 369 7.65 -22.48 11.85
CA SER A 369 6.70 -23.12 12.77
C SER A 369 5.31 -23.27 12.12
N TRP A 370 4.41 -24.06 12.73
CA TRP A 370 3.12 -24.33 12.12
C TRP A 370 2.24 -23.05 11.95
N ASN A 371 2.29 -22.14 12.93
CA ASN A 371 1.57 -20.86 12.90
C ASN A 371 2.13 -19.93 11.82
N GLU A 372 3.44 -19.85 11.65
CA GLU A 372 4.08 -19.11 10.58
C GLU A 372 3.73 -19.69 9.19
N LYS A 373 3.72 -21.03 9.07
CA LYS A 373 3.28 -21.72 7.84
C LYS A 373 1.84 -21.39 7.50
N LEU A 374 0.93 -21.43 8.48
CA LEU A 374 -0.47 -21.13 8.28
C LEU A 374 -0.66 -19.67 7.82
N ALA A 375 0.03 -18.71 8.45
CA ALA A 375 0.00 -17.31 8.05
C ALA A 375 0.42 -17.11 6.58
N CYS A 376 1.54 -17.72 6.20
CA CYS A 376 2.06 -17.62 4.84
C CYS A 376 1.14 -18.30 3.81
N ILE A 377 0.56 -19.45 4.15
CA ILE A 377 -0.38 -20.18 3.26
C ILE A 377 -1.64 -19.35 3.01
N ILE A 378 -2.19 -18.70 4.05
CA ILE A 378 -3.38 -17.84 3.90
C ILE A 378 -3.11 -16.70 2.93
N LEU A 379 -1.99 -15.99 3.08
CA LEU A 379 -1.61 -14.88 2.21
C LEU A 379 -1.30 -15.36 0.79
N LEU A 380 -0.57 -16.47 0.66
CA LEU A 380 -0.21 -17.04 -0.63
C LEU A 380 -1.42 -17.58 -1.39
N ALA A 381 -2.38 -18.20 -0.69
CA ALA A 381 -3.65 -18.63 -1.29
C ALA A 381 -4.41 -17.46 -1.91
N GLY A 382 -4.47 -16.30 -1.23
CA GLY A 382 -5.04 -15.08 -1.77
C GLY A 382 -4.33 -14.58 -3.03
N ILE A 383 -2.98 -14.59 -3.02
CA ILE A 383 -2.15 -14.18 -4.15
C ILE A 383 -2.41 -15.08 -5.38
N ILE A 384 -2.42 -16.40 -5.18
CA ILE A 384 -2.64 -17.37 -6.26
C ILE A 384 -4.09 -17.31 -6.76
N ALA A 385 -5.06 -17.21 -5.85
CA ALA A 385 -6.48 -17.12 -6.23
C ALA A 385 -6.76 -15.90 -7.12
N ILE A 386 -6.19 -14.73 -6.80
CA ILE A 386 -6.32 -13.53 -7.62
C ILE A 386 -5.55 -13.69 -8.94
N GLY A 387 -4.36 -14.30 -8.91
CA GLY A 387 -3.50 -14.47 -10.07
C GLY A 387 -4.06 -15.44 -11.11
N THR A 388 -4.75 -16.50 -10.67
CA THR A 388 -5.30 -17.55 -11.54
C THR A 388 -6.77 -17.33 -11.90
N MET A 389 -7.54 -16.71 -10.99
CA MET A 389 -8.99 -16.48 -11.16
C MET A 389 -9.34 -15.01 -10.85
N PRO A 390 -8.88 -14.03 -11.66
CA PRO A 390 -9.07 -12.61 -11.34
C PRO A 390 -10.53 -12.14 -11.42
N PHE A 391 -11.40 -12.88 -12.07
CA PHE A 391 -12.78 -12.46 -12.39
C PHE A 391 -13.60 -12.10 -11.14
N TRP A 392 -13.47 -12.87 -10.06
CA TRP A 392 -14.25 -12.63 -8.85
C TRP A 392 -13.87 -11.27 -8.21
N LEU A 393 -12.58 -10.94 -8.17
CA LEU A 393 -12.13 -9.67 -7.63
C LEU A 393 -12.47 -8.52 -8.58
N HIS A 394 -12.28 -8.71 -9.88
CA HIS A 394 -12.65 -7.73 -10.90
C HIS A 394 -14.16 -7.40 -10.81
N ASN A 395 -15.02 -8.40 -10.78
CA ASN A 395 -16.47 -8.21 -10.71
C ASN A 395 -16.92 -7.53 -9.40
N LEU A 396 -16.18 -7.74 -8.30
CA LEU A 396 -16.45 -7.09 -7.02
C LEU A 396 -16.07 -5.59 -7.05
N ILE A 397 -15.03 -5.21 -7.80
CA ILE A 397 -14.50 -3.84 -7.85
C ILE A 397 -15.23 -2.99 -8.92
N THR A 398 -15.55 -3.57 -10.05
CA THR A 398 -16.10 -2.87 -11.22
C THR A 398 -17.29 -1.97 -10.90
N PRO A 399 -18.32 -2.38 -10.14
CA PRO A 399 -19.46 -1.51 -9.83
C PRO A 399 -19.06 -0.23 -9.09
N GLY A 400 -18.06 -0.32 -8.20
CA GLY A 400 -17.52 0.85 -7.51
C GLY A 400 -16.73 1.79 -8.44
N ALA A 401 -15.95 1.23 -9.36
CA ALA A 401 -15.23 2.00 -10.36
C ALA A 401 -16.19 2.70 -11.34
N GLU A 402 -17.26 2.02 -11.74
CA GLU A 402 -18.33 2.60 -12.58
C GLU A 402 -19.03 3.76 -11.90
N LEU A 403 -19.34 3.64 -10.61
CA LEU A 403 -19.95 4.71 -9.84
C LEU A 403 -19.06 5.97 -9.81
N ILE A 404 -17.77 5.80 -9.61
CA ILE A 404 -16.79 6.89 -9.62
C ILE A 404 -16.72 7.53 -11.01
N MET A 405 -16.62 6.71 -12.06
CA MET A 405 -16.56 7.18 -13.44
C MET A 405 -17.84 7.89 -13.89
N LYS A 406 -19.00 7.45 -13.39
CA LYS A 406 -20.26 8.13 -13.67
C LYS A 406 -20.24 9.58 -13.18
N ASN A 407 -19.73 9.84 -11.98
CA ASN A 407 -19.56 11.21 -11.47
C ASN A 407 -18.61 12.02 -12.35
N ILE A 408 -17.47 11.45 -12.73
CA ILE A 408 -16.48 12.12 -13.59
C ILE A 408 -17.08 12.48 -14.96
N ASN A 409 -17.77 11.53 -15.63
CA ASN A 409 -18.32 11.70 -16.96
C ASN A 409 -19.56 12.62 -17.03
N THR A 410 -20.39 12.64 -15.97
CA THR A 410 -21.62 13.49 -15.94
C THR A 410 -21.25 14.97 -16.02
N ILE A 411 -20.08 15.32 -15.54
CA ILE A 411 -19.60 16.71 -15.47
C ILE A 411 -18.91 17.10 -16.79
N THR A 412 -18.14 16.21 -17.40
CA THR A 412 -17.54 16.46 -18.74
C THR A 412 -18.58 16.63 -19.84
N ALA A 413 -19.79 16.10 -19.68
CA ALA A 413 -20.90 16.28 -20.62
C ALA A 413 -21.66 17.60 -20.44
N GLN A 414 -21.44 18.34 -19.37
CA GLN A 414 -22.07 19.64 -19.07
C GLN A 414 -21.15 20.85 -19.37
N GLN A 415 -19.90 20.60 -19.71
CA GLN A 415 -18.93 21.58 -20.24
C GLN A 415 -18.88 21.54 -21.77
#